data_bc76e5e3087a21df5f8bcb4389d9b58a
#
_entry.id   bc76e5e3087a21df5f8bcb4389d9b58a
#
_cell.length_a   1.000
_cell.length_b   1.000
_cell.length_c   1.000
_cell.angle_alpha   90.00
_cell.angle_beta   90.00
_cell.angle_gamma   90.00
#
_symmetry.space_group_name_H-M   'P 1'
#
loop_
_entity.id
_entity.type
_entity.pdbx_description
1 polymer ?
#
loop_
_entity_poly.entity_id
_entity_poly.type
_entity_poly.pdbx_seq_one_letter_code
_entity_poly.pdbx_strand_id
1 'polypeptide(L)'
;MDRTVLALCLAVAACSSPPGGPPIEGWGGYSAGYHNGPKVVLGGDGTARFVGPLLGGVDKEAAMATVAELDPWYREPGNDGFEFAMDDVEAKLRAVGFGSREGYELREIQTPMDTPAWTPLSASLTLHLLGEPIQDLHQFHSADDFERTMLPVHAPACDVRGKLEQDLAELDPGEILLTDLELDEVLEQAQERGAAAVLSSYLFEFNVDPLGSTRHRDAIHYGAVPAGTTLPVAHVSPRIHALLADLEDWSSAEVRLQASVRLDERPLRTLVATVVGLEQPEEVVSLVAHVQEPGTNDNASGVAGLLEGALTLMRAVDERALRRPLRSISFIWGDEYTASSVFLDHTERRVVAAIAADMMGNSPTETGAVCLLERGPDPGARWVLPPDEHTAWGVGELDPDWILPSGLAVIVRMALVDVGLAVEGWESAEHPWEGGSDHDEFLGRGIPAALLWHFPDFAYHTNLDRLDFVDSRELYLSSVALLCAGCGVADARPQDLERYIESLLHERYERQGIVVEEEAPEEAALNWGEWATAARRWLAALCSGESSR
;
A
#
# COMPACT_ATOMS: atom_id res chain seq x y z
N MET A 1 24.87 -45.10 -33.32
CA MET A 1 25.01 -44.04 -32.32
C MET A 1 23.62 -43.50 -32.07
N ASP A 2 22.98 -44.09 -31.07
CA ASP A 2 21.61 -43.78 -30.72
C ASP A 2 21.54 -42.44 -29.97
N ARG A 3 20.76 -41.54 -30.51
CA ARG A 3 20.37 -40.28 -29.85
C ARG A 3 19.21 -40.59 -28.93
N THR A 4 19.49 -40.89 -27.68
CA THR A 4 18.46 -40.84 -26.62
C THR A 4 18.44 -39.42 -26.08
N VAL A 5 17.57 -38.58 -26.65
CA VAL A 5 17.24 -37.28 -26.11
C VAL A 5 16.42 -37.55 -24.86
N LEU A 6 16.98 -37.25 -23.72
CA LEU A 6 16.25 -37.24 -22.43
C LEU A 6 15.30 -36.04 -22.46
N ALA A 7 14.09 -36.25 -22.89
CA ALA A 7 13.02 -35.27 -22.73
C ALA A 7 12.57 -35.31 -21.25
N LEU A 8 13.05 -34.38 -20.45
CA LEU A 8 12.51 -34.14 -19.11
C LEU A 8 11.18 -33.43 -19.29
N CYS A 9 10.11 -34.20 -19.46
CA CYS A 9 8.74 -33.69 -19.36
C CYS A 9 8.45 -33.42 -17.88
N LEU A 10 8.68 -32.19 -17.43
CA LEU A 10 8.04 -31.69 -16.21
C LEU A 10 6.54 -31.53 -16.51
N ALA A 11 5.75 -32.51 -16.06
CA ALA A 11 4.30 -32.40 -16.02
C ALA A 11 3.95 -31.27 -15.03
N VAL A 12 3.55 -30.12 -15.56
CA VAL A 12 2.84 -29.11 -14.79
C VAL A 12 1.49 -29.75 -14.43
N ALA A 13 1.40 -30.32 -13.23
CA ALA A 13 0.13 -30.70 -12.65
C ALA A 13 -0.60 -29.41 -12.31
N ALA A 14 -1.64 -29.09 -13.07
CA ALA A 14 -2.63 -28.10 -12.67
C ALA A 14 -3.27 -28.58 -11.37
N CYS A 15 -2.79 -28.05 -10.24
CA CYS A 15 -3.42 -28.26 -8.95
C CYS A 15 -4.68 -27.39 -8.90
N SER A 16 -5.83 -28.02 -9.02
CA SER A 16 -7.10 -27.44 -8.56
C SER A 16 -6.98 -27.12 -7.07
N SER A 17 -7.26 -25.89 -6.69
CA SER A 17 -7.25 -25.43 -5.31
C SER A 17 -8.12 -26.31 -4.43
N PRO A 18 -7.66 -26.75 -3.25
CA PRO A 18 -8.52 -27.38 -2.26
C PRO A 18 -9.48 -26.33 -1.65
N PRO A 19 -10.66 -26.72 -1.20
CA PRO A 19 -11.59 -25.83 -0.52
C PRO A 19 -10.98 -25.31 0.77
N GLY A 20 -11.25 -24.06 1.10
CA GLY A 20 -10.69 -23.25 2.16
C GLY A 20 -10.31 -24.00 3.42
N GLY A 21 -9.05 -23.86 3.81
CA GLY A 21 -8.54 -24.32 5.10
C GLY A 21 -9.06 -23.45 6.25
N PRO A 22 -8.94 -23.92 7.50
CA PRO A 22 -9.30 -23.13 8.66
C PRO A 22 -8.40 -21.89 8.73
N PRO A 23 -8.86 -20.77 9.34
CA PRO A 23 -8.04 -19.58 9.55
C PRO A 23 -6.78 -19.95 10.31
N ILE A 24 -5.67 -19.33 9.93
CA ILE A 24 -4.36 -19.61 10.52
C ILE A 24 -4.37 -19.10 11.96
N GLU A 25 -4.26 -20.02 12.91
CA GLU A 25 -3.95 -19.66 14.28
C GLU A 25 -2.52 -19.06 14.31
N GLY A 26 -2.40 -17.79 14.67
CA GLY A 26 -1.12 -17.14 14.87
C GLY A 26 -0.97 -15.72 14.30
N TRP A 27 -1.85 -15.30 13.41
CA TRP A 27 -1.87 -13.92 12.91
C TRP A 27 -2.93 -13.05 13.59
N GLY A 28 -3.50 -13.53 14.66
CA GLY A 28 -4.61 -12.90 15.38
C GLY A 28 -4.22 -11.95 16.51
N GLY A 29 -2.99 -11.42 16.52
CA GLY A 29 -2.54 -10.51 17.56
C GLY A 29 -3.17 -9.11 17.51
N TYR A 30 -3.83 -8.74 16.42
CA TYR A 30 -4.51 -7.47 16.33
C TYR A 30 -5.83 -7.50 17.07
N SER A 31 -5.73 -7.52 18.38
CA SER A 31 -6.92 -7.54 19.20
C SER A 31 -7.66 -6.22 19.05
N ALA A 32 -8.85 -6.34 18.52
CA ALA A 32 -9.86 -5.31 18.50
C ALA A 32 -10.32 -4.88 19.91
N GLY A 33 -9.52 -5.05 20.96
CA GLY A 33 -9.91 -4.74 22.32
C GLY A 33 -10.44 -3.32 22.50
N TYR A 34 -9.87 -2.37 21.79
CA TYR A 34 -10.32 -0.97 21.79
C TYR A 34 -11.51 -0.68 20.90
N HIS A 35 -11.77 -1.53 19.90
CA HIS A 35 -12.91 -1.37 19.00
C HIS A 35 -14.24 -1.58 19.72
N ASN A 36 -14.19 -2.17 20.90
CA ASN A 36 -15.34 -2.36 21.77
C ASN A 36 -15.60 -1.16 22.69
N GLY A 37 -15.06 0.02 22.38
CA GLY A 37 -15.48 1.26 23.02
C GLY A 37 -17.01 1.38 23.09
N PRO A 38 -17.58 2.35 23.78
CA PRO A 38 -19.01 2.39 24.02
C PRO A 38 -19.78 2.21 22.71
N LYS A 39 -20.57 1.12 22.65
CA LYS A 39 -21.33 0.74 21.45
C LYS A 39 -22.20 1.90 21.02
N VAL A 40 -21.86 2.47 19.89
CA VAL A 40 -22.54 3.63 19.39
C VAL A 40 -23.81 3.24 18.67
N VAL A 41 -24.86 4.01 18.87
CA VAL A 41 -26.09 3.89 18.12
C VAL A 41 -25.86 4.50 16.73
N LEU A 42 -26.02 3.71 15.67
CA LEU A 42 -25.98 4.19 14.29
C LEU A 42 -26.98 5.35 14.09
N GLY A 43 -26.55 6.37 13.33
CA GLY A 43 -27.32 7.59 13.12
C GLY A 43 -27.16 8.63 14.22
N GLY A 44 -26.22 8.40 15.16
CA GLY A 44 -25.82 9.38 16.16
C GLY A 44 -24.85 10.43 15.64
N ASP A 45 -24.15 11.09 16.58
CA ASP A 45 -23.13 12.09 16.29
C ASP A 45 -21.81 11.42 15.85
N GLY A 46 -20.83 12.21 15.47
CA GLY A 46 -19.54 11.75 15.00
C GLY A 46 -19.62 11.09 13.62
N THR A 47 -18.85 10.04 13.41
CA THR A 47 -18.75 9.34 12.11
C THR A 47 -20.00 8.56 11.74
N ALA A 48 -20.81 8.13 12.70
CA ALA A 48 -22.02 7.34 12.49
C ALA A 48 -23.05 8.00 11.56
N ARG A 49 -23.12 9.34 11.54
CA ARG A 49 -24.07 10.07 10.69
C ARG A 49 -23.76 9.95 9.19
N PHE A 50 -22.51 9.62 8.85
CA PHE A 50 -22.07 9.47 7.46
C PHE A 50 -22.25 8.06 6.92
N VAL A 51 -22.29 7.05 7.78
CA VAL A 51 -22.30 5.63 7.40
C VAL A 51 -23.45 5.30 6.46
N GLY A 52 -24.69 5.61 6.82
CA GLY A 52 -25.84 5.27 5.99
C GLY A 52 -25.80 5.90 4.59
N PRO A 53 -25.62 7.23 4.48
CA PRO A 53 -25.48 7.88 3.18
C PRO A 53 -24.32 7.36 2.33
N LEU A 54 -23.16 7.05 2.93
CA LEU A 54 -21.98 6.59 2.19
C LEU A 54 -22.08 5.11 1.82
N LEU A 55 -22.62 4.23 2.67
CA LEU A 55 -22.95 2.85 2.29
C LEU A 55 -23.92 2.80 1.10
N GLY A 56 -24.87 3.71 1.04
CA GLY A 56 -25.80 3.79 -0.09
C GLY A 56 -25.22 4.46 -1.35
N GLY A 57 -24.09 5.15 -1.22
CA GLY A 57 -23.53 5.99 -2.28
C GLY A 57 -22.32 5.38 -2.99
N VAL A 58 -21.47 4.60 -2.31
CA VAL A 58 -20.28 3.98 -2.90
C VAL A 58 -20.69 2.85 -3.87
N ASP A 59 -20.21 2.94 -5.09
CA ASP A 59 -20.44 1.94 -6.14
C ASP A 59 -19.27 0.96 -6.18
N LYS A 60 -19.45 -0.20 -5.54
CA LYS A 60 -18.40 -1.22 -5.45
C LYS A 60 -18.06 -1.86 -6.80
N GLU A 61 -19.04 -1.95 -7.70
CA GLU A 61 -18.82 -2.46 -9.05
C GLU A 61 -17.97 -1.47 -9.86
N ALA A 62 -18.20 -0.16 -9.72
CA ALA A 62 -17.37 0.87 -10.36
C ALA A 62 -15.95 0.90 -9.77
N ALA A 63 -15.80 0.76 -8.45
CA ALA A 63 -14.49 0.66 -7.82
C ALA A 63 -13.70 -0.55 -8.35
N MET A 64 -14.30 -1.74 -8.34
CA MET A 64 -13.67 -2.95 -8.89
C MET A 64 -13.37 -2.86 -10.39
N ALA A 65 -14.22 -2.18 -11.17
CA ALA A 65 -13.94 -1.94 -12.58
C ALA A 65 -12.67 -1.08 -12.76
N THR A 66 -12.49 -0.06 -11.93
CA THR A 66 -11.26 0.74 -11.93
C THR A 66 -10.03 -0.10 -11.55
N VAL A 67 -10.12 -0.93 -10.51
CA VAL A 67 -9.04 -1.87 -10.15
C VAL A 67 -8.68 -2.76 -11.34
N ALA A 68 -9.69 -3.36 -12.00
CA ALA A 68 -9.48 -4.23 -13.16
C ALA A 68 -8.91 -3.49 -14.39
N GLU A 69 -9.20 -2.20 -14.56
CA GLU A 69 -8.61 -1.37 -15.60
C GLU A 69 -7.14 -1.06 -15.33
N LEU A 70 -6.75 -0.97 -14.06
CA LEU A 70 -5.37 -0.69 -13.63
C LEU A 70 -4.49 -1.94 -13.51
N ASP A 71 -5.05 -3.12 -13.22
CA ASP A 71 -4.31 -4.38 -13.05
C ASP A 71 -3.34 -4.71 -14.19
N PRO A 72 -3.66 -4.53 -15.49
CA PRO A 72 -2.73 -4.84 -16.56
C PRO A 72 -1.51 -3.92 -16.65
N TRP A 73 -1.48 -2.81 -15.93
CA TRP A 73 -0.46 -1.78 -16.08
C TRP A 73 0.65 -1.91 -15.03
N TYR A 74 1.90 -1.89 -15.51
CA TYR A 74 3.07 -1.73 -14.65
C TYR A 74 3.24 -0.23 -14.39
N ARG A 75 2.98 0.21 -13.18
CA ARG A 75 2.89 1.65 -12.83
C ARG A 75 4.11 2.09 -12.05
N GLU A 76 5.02 2.79 -12.72
CA GLU A 76 6.17 3.46 -12.13
C GLU A 76 6.17 4.94 -12.47
N PRO A 77 6.77 5.80 -11.65
CA PRO A 77 6.72 7.25 -11.83
C PRO A 77 6.99 7.67 -13.27
N GLY A 78 6.00 8.33 -13.90
CA GLY A 78 6.08 8.86 -15.25
C GLY A 78 6.12 7.83 -16.39
N ASN A 79 6.04 6.52 -16.12
CA ASN A 79 5.95 5.53 -17.19
C ASN A 79 4.56 5.43 -17.80
N ASP A 80 4.39 4.63 -18.86
CA ASP A 80 3.12 4.54 -19.56
C ASP A 80 1.97 4.02 -18.68
N GLY A 81 2.25 3.12 -17.74
CA GLY A 81 1.24 2.60 -16.82
C GLY A 81 0.78 3.65 -15.81
N PHE A 82 1.73 4.42 -15.27
CA PHE A 82 1.44 5.53 -14.38
C PHE A 82 0.61 6.61 -15.09
N GLU A 83 1.03 7.01 -16.30
CA GLU A 83 0.31 7.99 -17.10
C GLU A 83 -1.11 7.54 -17.44
N PHE A 84 -1.28 6.25 -17.79
CA PHE A 84 -2.60 5.68 -18.04
C PHE A 84 -3.50 5.80 -16.79
N ALA A 85 -3.00 5.45 -15.62
CA ALA A 85 -3.76 5.51 -14.38
C ALA A 85 -4.14 6.96 -14.03
N MET A 86 -3.20 7.91 -14.18
CA MET A 86 -3.45 9.33 -13.95
C MET A 86 -4.51 9.88 -14.90
N ASP A 87 -4.44 9.53 -16.19
CA ASP A 87 -5.41 9.93 -17.20
C ASP A 87 -6.80 9.36 -16.95
N ASP A 88 -6.89 8.09 -16.52
CA ASP A 88 -8.15 7.44 -16.20
C ASP A 88 -8.84 8.09 -14.99
N VAL A 89 -8.09 8.31 -13.90
CA VAL A 89 -8.60 9.02 -12.72
C VAL A 89 -9.07 10.43 -13.08
N GLU A 90 -8.25 11.17 -13.81
CA GLU A 90 -8.60 12.53 -14.23
C GLU A 90 -9.86 12.55 -15.10
N ALA A 91 -9.97 11.65 -16.08
CA ALA A 91 -11.12 11.56 -16.97
C ALA A 91 -12.42 11.26 -16.20
N LYS A 92 -12.39 10.33 -15.24
CA LYS A 92 -13.54 9.98 -14.39
C LYS A 92 -13.97 11.15 -13.50
N LEU A 93 -13.02 11.87 -12.90
CA LEU A 93 -13.29 13.07 -12.10
C LEU A 93 -13.92 14.20 -12.94
N ARG A 94 -13.36 14.46 -14.13
CA ARG A 94 -13.90 15.47 -15.05
C ARG A 94 -15.29 15.13 -15.55
N ALA A 95 -15.57 13.86 -15.80
CA ALA A 95 -16.87 13.39 -16.28
C ALA A 95 -18.02 13.74 -15.33
N VAL A 96 -17.78 13.78 -14.01
CA VAL A 96 -18.80 14.17 -13.01
C VAL A 96 -18.79 15.67 -12.71
N GLY A 97 -17.75 16.40 -13.12
CA GLY A 97 -17.71 17.86 -13.05
C GLY A 97 -16.64 18.47 -12.14
N PHE A 98 -15.69 17.69 -11.64
CA PHE A 98 -14.51 18.28 -11.01
C PHE A 98 -13.76 19.17 -12.02
N GLY A 99 -13.29 20.33 -11.56
CA GLY A 99 -12.63 21.33 -12.39
C GLY A 99 -13.55 22.20 -13.25
N SER A 100 -14.86 21.91 -13.30
CA SER A 100 -15.83 22.68 -14.09
C SER A 100 -17.02 23.21 -13.31
N ARG A 101 -17.35 22.61 -12.16
CA ARG A 101 -18.45 23.00 -11.30
C ARG A 101 -17.95 23.76 -10.07
N GLU A 102 -18.70 24.77 -9.65
CA GLU A 102 -18.38 25.58 -8.48
C GLU A 102 -18.32 24.70 -7.21
N GLY A 103 -17.22 24.83 -6.47
CA GLY A 103 -16.97 24.07 -5.24
C GLY A 103 -16.38 22.67 -5.46
N TYR A 104 -16.02 22.32 -6.70
CA TYR A 104 -15.34 21.08 -7.07
C TYR A 104 -14.12 21.39 -7.94
N GLU A 105 -12.97 21.49 -7.28
CA GLU A 105 -11.71 21.84 -7.94
C GLU A 105 -11.01 20.58 -8.46
N LEU A 106 -10.29 20.70 -9.55
CA LEU A 106 -9.37 19.70 -10.07
C LEU A 106 -8.11 20.40 -10.53
N ARG A 107 -6.97 19.99 -10.01
CA ARG A 107 -5.67 20.55 -10.31
C ARG A 107 -4.68 19.43 -10.59
N GLU A 108 -3.96 19.54 -11.68
CA GLU A 108 -2.75 18.78 -11.93
C GLU A 108 -1.54 19.64 -11.62
N ILE A 109 -0.57 19.06 -10.90
CA ILE A 109 0.72 19.69 -10.61
C ILE A 109 1.77 18.82 -11.31
N GLN A 110 2.65 19.46 -12.07
CA GLN A 110 3.74 18.79 -12.75
C GLN A 110 5.06 19.24 -12.16
N THR A 111 5.91 18.30 -11.78
CA THR A 111 7.25 18.55 -11.22
C THR A 111 8.31 17.84 -12.05
N PRO A 112 9.54 18.37 -12.12
CA PRO A 112 10.65 17.64 -12.73
C PRO A 112 10.90 16.34 -12.01
N MET A 113 11.32 15.31 -12.74
CA MET A 113 11.86 14.08 -12.17
C MET A 113 13.39 14.16 -12.15
N ASP A 114 14.01 13.61 -11.11
CA ASP A 114 15.48 13.54 -10.99
C ASP A 114 16.09 12.48 -11.91
N THR A 115 15.28 11.47 -12.29
CA THR A 115 15.66 10.38 -13.19
C THR A 115 14.62 10.24 -14.29
N PRO A 116 15.00 9.78 -15.51
CA PRO A 116 14.03 9.48 -16.56
C PRO A 116 13.03 8.41 -16.10
N ALA A 117 11.79 8.53 -16.54
CA ALA A 117 10.77 7.51 -16.35
C ALA A 117 11.22 6.19 -16.97
N TRP A 118 11.18 5.12 -16.20
CA TRP A 118 11.63 3.79 -16.59
C TRP A 118 10.43 2.92 -16.97
N THR A 119 10.43 2.35 -18.18
CA THR A 119 9.37 1.46 -18.66
C THR A 119 9.96 0.12 -19.07
N PRO A 120 9.60 -0.99 -18.41
CA PRO A 120 9.98 -2.34 -18.88
C PRO A 120 9.16 -2.68 -20.13
N LEU A 121 9.82 -3.13 -21.18
CA LEU A 121 9.15 -3.50 -22.44
C LEU A 121 9.05 -5.01 -22.62
N SER A 122 10.12 -5.73 -22.35
CA SER A 122 10.16 -7.20 -22.39
C SER A 122 11.37 -7.73 -21.66
N ALA A 123 11.29 -8.95 -21.16
CA ALA A 123 12.45 -9.69 -20.69
C ALA A 123 12.28 -11.19 -20.91
N SER A 124 13.39 -11.92 -20.96
CA SER A 124 13.42 -13.38 -20.96
C SER A 124 14.65 -13.91 -20.26
N LEU A 125 14.47 -15.00 -19.53
CA LEU A 125 15.51 -15.78 -18.89
C LEU A 125 15.45 -17.19 -19.45
N THR A 126 16.51 -17.64 -20.14
CA THR A 126 16.52 -18.93 -20.84
C THR A 126 17.70 -19.77 -20.38
N LEU A 127 17.45 -21.03 -20.04
CA LEU A 127 18.50 -22.03 -19.74
C LEU A 127 19.04 -22.61 -21.01
N HIS A 128 20.38 -22.66 -21.11
CA HIS A 128 21.13 -23.26 -22.20
C HIS A 128 21.98 -24.43 -21.72
N LEU A 129 22.06 -25.49 -22.52
CA LEU A 129 22.94 -26.61 -22.27
C LEU A 129 23.79 -26.87 -23.53
N LEU A 130 25.11 -27.01 -23.37
CA LEU A 130 26.05 -27.19 -24.46
C LEU A 130 25.87 -26.15 -25.60
N GLY A 131 25.47 -24.94 -25.25
CA GLY A 131 25.27 -23.84 -26.18
C GLY A 131 23.88 -23.71 -26.80
N GLU A 132 23.02 -24.72 -26.66
CA GLU A 132 21.68 -24.75 -27.22
C GLU A 132 20.62 -24.34 -26.14
N PRO A 133 19.61 -23.53 -26.49
CA PRO A 133 18.52 -23.22 -25.59
C PRO A 133 17.68 -24.46 -25.32
N ILE A 134 17.37 -24.76 -24.06
CA ILE A 134 16.59 -25.93 -23.66
C ILE A 134 15.30 -25.60 -22.96
N GLN A 135 15.22 -24.48 -22.27
CA GLN A 135 14.03 -24.10 -21.50
C GLN A 135 13.97 -22.59 -21.28
N ASP A 136 12.83 -21.99 -21.54
CA ASP A 136 12.50 -20.66 -21.03
C ASP A 136 12.08 -20.80 -19.56
N LEU A 137 12.69 -19.98 -18.71
CA LEU A 137 12.53 -20.01 -17.25
C LEU A 137 11.50 -18.97 -16.82
N HIS A 138 11.72 -17.72 -17.22
CA HIS A 138 10.84 -16.59 -17.03
C HIS A 138 10.80 -15.76 -18.30
N GLN A 139 9.63 -15.16 -18.60
CA GLN A 139 9.49 -14.22 -19.70
C GLN A 139 8.30 -13.31 -19.52
N PHE A 140 8.42 -12.06 -19.96
CA PHE A 140 7.29 -11.20 -20.22
C PHE A 140 7.48 -10.42 -21.51
N HIS A 141 6.39 -10.11 -22.21
CA HIS A 141 6.37 -9.37 -23.47
C HIS A 141 5.49 -8.11 -23.39
N SER A 142 4.74 -7.96 -22.30
CA SER A 142 3.89 -6.82 -22.02
C SER A 142 3.69 -6.66 -20.52
N ALA A 143 3.24 -5.48 -20.09
CA ALA A 143 3.07 -5.17 -18.67
C ALA A 143 1.97 -5.99 -17.97
N ASP A 144 1.08 -6.63 -18.73
CA ASP A 144 0.01 -7.51 -18.20
C ASP A 144 0.44 -8.97 -18.02
N ASP A 145 1.64 -9.34 -18.46
CA ASP A 145 2.17 -10.68 -18.25
C ASP A 145 2.37 -10.98 -16.75
N PHE A 146 2.15 -12.24 -16.37
CA PHE A 146 2.27 -12.70 -14.99
C PHE A 146 3.67 -12.46 -14.38
N GLU A 147 4.72 -12.59 -15.18
CA GLU A 147 6.13 -12.47 -14.73
C GLU A 147 6.69 -11.04 -14.85
N ARG A 148 5.82 -10.04 -14.90
CA ARG A 148 6.17 -8.62 -15.13
C ARG A 148 7.17 -8.03 -14.13
N THR A 149 7.25 -8.56 -12.90
CA THR A 149 8.17 -8.10 -11.86
C THR A 149 9.58 -8.70 -11.96
N MET A 150 9.84 -9.56 -12.95
CA MET A 150 11.17 -10.15 -13.13
C MET A 150 12.28 -9.12 -13.37
N LEU A 151 11.96 -7.92 -13.87
CA LEU A 151 12.92 -6.81 -13.92
C LEU A 151 12.66 -5.86 -12.75
N PRO A 152 13.61 -5.70 -11.81
CA PRO A 152 13.54 -4.65 -10.82
C PRO A 152 13.54 -3.26 -11.50
N VAL A 153 12.89 -2.30 -10.88
CA VAL A 153 12.85 -0.92 -11.36
C VAL A 153 14.28 -0.40 -11.56
N HIS A 154 14.53 0.32 -12.64
CA HIS A 154 15.84 0.79 -13.09
C HIS A 154 16.84 -0.29 -13.55
N ALA A 155 16.43 -1.56 -13.68
CA ALA A 155 17.25 -2.55 -14.33
C ALA A 155 17.64 -2.11 -15.75
N PRO A 156 18.89 -2.28 -16.19
CA PRO A 156 19.33 -1.88 -17.52
C PRO A 156 18.82 -2.83 -18.61
N ALA A 157 18.68 -2.32 -19.85
CA ALA A 157 18.55 -3.18 -21.01
C ALA A 157 19.81 -4.05 -21.16
N CYS A 158 19.65 -5.32 -21.47
CA CYS A 158 20.77 -6.23 -21.59
C CYS A 158 20.53 -7.40 -22.56
N ASP A 159 21.61 -8.03 -22.98
CA ASP A 159 21.65 -9.35 -23.60
C ASP A 159 22.96 -10.02 -23.16
N VAL A 160 22.88 -10.77 -22.07
CA VAL A 160 24.04 -11.39 -21.42
C VAL A 160 23.80 -12.87 -21.25
N ARG A 161 24.91 -13.61 -21.29
CA ARG A 161 24.93 -15.06 -21.12
C ARG A 161 26.14 -15.46 -20.30
N GLY A 162 25.96 -16.31 -19.31
CA GLY A 162 27.03 -16.77 -18.44
C GLY A 162 26.69 -18.07 -17.75
N LYS A 163 27.70 -18.69 -17.16
CA LYS A 163 27.54 -19.77 -16.21
C LYS A 163 26.99 -19.21 -14.90
N LEU A 164 26.38 -20.08 -14.13
CA LEU A 164 25.87 -19.70 -12.82
C LEU A 164 26.94 -19.95 -11.74
N GLU A 165 26.97 -19.07 -10.74
CA GLU A 165 27.69 -19.26 -9.48
C GLU A 165 26.75 -18.86 -8.34
N GLN A 166 26.78 -19.57 -7.22
CA GLN A 166 25.95 -19.31 -6.05
C GLN A 166 26.74 -18.67 -4.90
N ASP A 167 28.04 -18.88 -4.88
CA ASP A 167 28.91 -18.28 -3.87
C ASP A 167 29.53 -16.99 -4.41
N LEU A 168 29.04 -15.85 -3.89
CA LEU A 168 29.58 -14.54 -4.26
C LEU A 168 31.11 -14.46 -4.07
N ALA A 169 31.69 -15.21 -3.11
CA ALA A 169 33.12 -15.24 -2.88
C ALA A 169 33.91 -16.00 -3.97
N GLU A 170 33.30 -16.93 -4.67
CA GLU A 170 33.89 -17.75 -5.72
C GLU A 170 33.54 -17.26 -7.14
N LEU A 171 32.69 -16.22 -7.25
CA LEU A 171 32.22 -15.68 -8.52
C LEU A 171 33.37 -15.18 -9.39
N ASP A 172 33.53 -15.76 -10.59
CA ASP A 172 34.51 -15.37 -11.60
C ASP A 172 33.92 -14.31 -12.58
N PRO A 173 34.77 -13.44 -13.17
CA PRO A 173 34.31 -12.46 -14.16
C PRO A 173 33.59 -13.11 -15.35
N GLY A 174 32.39 -12.60 -15.65
CA GLY A 174 31.53 -13.09 -16.74
C GLY A 174 30.54 -14.18 -16.32
N GLU A 175 30.56 -14.61 -15.08
CA GLU A 175 29.53 -15.50 -14.52
C GLU A 175 28.31 -14.74 -14.06
N ILE A 176 27.22 -15.44 -13.83
CA ILE A 176 25.93 -14.90 -13.33
C ILE A 176 25.75 -15.41 -11.90
N LEU A 177 25.62 -14.48 -10.96
CA LEU A 177 25.33 -14.82 -9.57
C LEU A 177 23.86 -15.25 -9.44
N LEU A 178 23.61 -16.42 -8.85
CA LEU A 178 22.29 -16.88 -8.44
C LEU A 178 22.22 -16.84 -6.91
N THR A 179 21.32 -16.04 -6.35
CA THR A 179 21.23 -15.82 -4.90
C THR A 179 19.78 -15.78 -4.43
N ASP A 180 19.55 -15.94 -3.13
CA ASP A 180 18.30 -15.68 -2.41
C ASP A 180 18.36 -14.41 -1.53
N LEU A 181 19.48 -13.68 -1.59
CA LEU A 181 19.64 -12.40 -0.91
C LEU A 181 18.97 -11.27 -1.70
N GLU A 182 18.65 -10.19 -1.02
CA GLU A 182 18.18 -8.95 -1.64
C GLU A 182 19.26 -8.36 -2.55
N LEU A 183 18.85 -7.70 -3.65
CA LEU A 183 19.82 -7.22 -4.65
C LEU A 183 20.78 -6.17 -4.08
N ASP A 184 20.33 -5.31 -3.18
CA ASP A 184 21.15 -4.26 -2.57
C ASP A 184 22.28 -4.83 -1.71
N GLU A 185 22.11 -6.01 -1.12
CA GLU A 185 23.14 -6.69 -0.33
C GLU A 185 24.31 -7.22 -1.18
N VAL A 186 24.07 -7.53 -2.46
CA VAL A 186 25.06 -8.23 -3.30
C VAL A 186 25.52 -7.42 -4.50
N LEU A 187 24.78 -6.38 -4.93
CA LEU A 187 24.99 -5.68 -6.19
C LEU A 187 26.39 -5.09 -6.34
N GLU A 188 26.89 -4.37 -5.31
CA GLU A 188 28.20 -3.73 -5.34
C GLU A 188 29.32 -4.76 -5.48
N GLN A 189 29.28 -5.82 -4.68
CA GLN A 189 30.30 -6.87 -4.68
C GLN A 189 30.27 -7.68 -5.98
N ALA A 190 29.08 -8.00 -6.49
CA ALA A 190 28.95 -8.71 -7.77
C ALA A 190 29.50 -7.87 -8.92
N GLN A 191 29.27 -6.56 -8.93
CA GLN A 191 29.82 -5.65 -9.91
C GLN A 191 31.35 -5.55 -9.81
N GLU A 192 31.92 -5.46 -8.61
CA GLU A 192 33.37 -5.43 -8.38
C GLU A 192 34.07 -6.72 -8.86
N ARG A 193 33.39 -7.86 -8.73
CA ARG A 193 33.88 -9.15 -9.21
C ARG A 193 33.70 -9.35 -10.71
N GLY A 194 32.99 -8.46 -11.40
CA GLY A 194 32.77 -8.53 -12.84
C GLY A 194 31.69 -9.53 -13.24
N ALA A 195 30.68 -9.72 -12.41
CA ALA A 195 29.49 -10.49 -12.75
C ALA A 195 28.91 -10.08 -14.11
N ALA A 196 28.41 -11.02 -14.87
CA ALA A 196 27.65 -10.73 -16.09
C ALA A 196 26.21 -10.30 -15.77
N ALA A 197 25.64 -10.86 -14.71
CA ALA A 197 24.32 -10.50 -14.16
C ALA A 197 24.17 -11.01 -12.72
N VAL A 198 23.12 -10.56 -12.04
CA VAL A 198 22.63 -11.12 -10.77
C VAL A 198 21.19 -11.58 -10.94
N LEU A 199 20.88 -12.79 -10.48
CA LEU A 199 19.54 -13.37 -10.40
C LEU A 199 19.22 -13.57 -8.93
N SER A 200 18.19 -12.87 -8.40
CA SER A 200 17.77 -13.01 -7.00
C SER A 200 16.38 -13.61 -6.90
N SER A 201 16.22 -14.56 -5.97
CA SER A 201 14.92 -15.11 -5.59
C SER A 201 14.44 -14.61 -4.23
N TYR A 202 14.95 -13.47 -3.80
CA TYR A 202 14.56 -12.84 -2.56
C TYR A 202 13.03 -12.67 -2.46
N LEU A 203 12.50 -12.92 -1.30
CA LEU A 203 11.14 -12.63 -0.88
C LEU A 203 11.16 -12.22 0.60
N PHE A 204 10.23 -11.38 1.01
CA PHE A 204 10.05 -11.09 2.43
C PHE A 204 9.66 -12.37 3.19
N GLU A 205 10.02 -12.46 4.47
CA GLU A 205 9.70 -13.62 5.30
C GLU A 205 8.20 -13.90 5.39
N PHE A 206 7.36 -12.87 5.27
CA PHE A 206 5.90 -12.99 5.28
C PHE A 206 5.29 -13.34 3.92
N ASN A 207 6.06 -13.37 2.81
CA ASN A 207 5.56 -13.83 1.51
C ASN A 207 5.36 -15.36 1.49
N VAL A 208 4.70 -15.90 2.50
CA VAL A 208 4.37 -17.31 2.62
C VAL A 208 2.86 -17.49 2.55
N ASP A 209 2.40 -18.33 1.62
CA ASP A 209 0.97 -18.56 1.42
C ASP A 209 0.29 -19.07 2.70
N PRO A 210 -0.62 -18.28 3.27
CA PRO A 210 -1.26 -18.61 4.55
C PRO A 210 -2.19 -19.81 4.46
N LEU A 211 -2.66 -20.18 3.27
CA LEU A 211 -3.49 -21.38 3.08
C LEU A 211 -2.69 -22.68 3.06
N GLY A 212 -1.36 -22.61 3.31
CA GLY A 212 -0.49 -23.77 3.31
C GLY A 212 -0.23 -24.36 1.92
N SER A 213 -0.60 -23.64 0.86
CA SER A 213 -0.25 -23.99 -0.52
C SER A 213 1.20 -23.58 -0.82
N THR A 214 1.63 -23.82 -2.05
CA THR A 214 2.98 -23.43 -2.51
C THR A 214 2.95 -22.30 -3.51
N ARG A 215 1.88 -21.49 -3.54
CA ARG A 215 1.72 -20.38 -4.49
C ARG A 215 2.90 -19.39 -4.41
N HIS A 216 3.37 -19.08 -3.21
CA HIS A 216 4.53 -18.21 -2.99
C HIS A 216 5.82 -18.69 -3.69
N ARG A 217 5.91 -19.97 -4.07
CA ARG A 217 7.08 -20.48 -4.81
C ARG A 217 7.14 -19.96 -6.25
N ASP A 218 6.05 -19.44 -6.78
CA ASP A 218 5.95 -18.80 -8.08
C ASP A 218 5.98 -17.27 -7.98
N ALA A 219 6.13 -16.73 -6.77
CA ALA A 219 6.30 -15.31 -6.53
C ALA A 219 7.65 -14.82 -7.10
N ILE A 220 7.60 -13.70 -7.79
CA ILE A 220 8.77 -12.96 -8.28
C ILE A 220 8.71 -11.60 -7.62
N HIS A 221 9.73 -11.29 -6.83
CA HIS A 221 9.80 -10.05 -6.07
C HIS A 221 9.65 -8.81 -6.98
N TYR A 222 8.94 -7.81 -6.52
CA TYR A 222 8.95 -6.46 -7.04
C TYR A 222 9.91 -5.62 -6.17
N GLY A 223 10.86 -4.98 -6.79
CA GLY A 223 11.84 -4.14 -6.11
C GLY A 223 12.56 -3.24 -7.09
N ALA A 224 13.50 -2.45 -6.62
CA ALA A 224 14.24 -1.48 -7.40
C ALA A 224 15.76 -1.67 -7.23
N VAL A 225 16.53 -1.17 -8.19
CA VAL A 225 17.97 -0.96 -8.05
C VAL A 225 18.29 0.53 -8.24
N PRO A 226 19.43 1.03 -7.76
CA PRO A 226 19.78 2.44 -7.94
C PRO A 226 19.73 2.86 -9.41
N ALA A 227 19.12 4.03 -9.66
CA ALA A 227 19.08 4.59 -11.01
C ALA A 227 20.49 4.75 -11.58
N GLY A 228 20.66 4.32 -12.84
CA GLY A 228 21.99 4.28 -13.48
C GLY A 228 22.78 3.01 -13.22
N THR A 229 22.22 2.01 -12.55
CA THR A 229 22.78 0.66 -12.46
C THR A 229 23.11 0.13 -13.85
N THR A 230 24.32 -0.41 -14.02
CA THR A 230 24.83 -0.94 -15.29
C THR A 230 24.95 -2.46 -15.30
N LEU A 231 25.02 -3.08 -14.13
CA LEU A 231 25.02 -4.54 -14.00
C LEU A 231 23.62 -5.08 -14.31
N PRO A 232 23.45 -5.99 -15.27
CA PRO A 232 22.17 -6.67 -15.50
C PRO A 232 21.68 -7.41 -14.27
N VAL A 233 20.40 -7.25 -13.95
CA VAL A 233 19.75 -7.87 -12.80
C VAL A 233 18.37 -8.39 -13.18
N ALA A 234 17.93 -9.46 -12.52
CA ALA A 234 16.56 -9.93 -12.61
C ALA A 234 16.14 -10.63 -11.30
N HIS A 235 14.86 -10.54 -10.97
CA HIS A 235 14.25 -11.40 -9.98
C HIS A 235 13.77 -12.70 -10.62
N VAL A 236 13.89 -13.79 -9.88
CA VAL A 236 13.40 -15.12 -10.25
C VAL A 236 12.55 -15.70 -9.13
N SER A 237 11.62 -16.55 -9.46
CA SER A 237 10.84 -17.23 -8.43
C SER A 237 11.67 -18.26 -7.65
N PRO A 238 11.34 -18.53 -6.37
CA PRO A 238 11.98 -19.61 -5.61
C PRO A 238 11.93 -20.97 -6.32
N ARG A 239 10.90 -21.23 -7.13
CA ARG A 239 10.80 -22.43 -7.95
C ARG A 239 11.91 -22.49 -9.00
N ILE A 240 12.15 -21.39 -9.70
CA ILE A 240 13.22 -21.31 -10.72
C ILE A 240 14.59 -21.32 -10.08
N HIS A 241 14.77 -20.63 -8.94
CA HIS A 241 16.02 -20.71 -8.18
C HIS A 241 16.34 -22.17 -7.83
N ALA A 242 15.40 -22.90 -7.21
CA ALA A 242 15.62 -24.30 -6.85
C ALA A 242 15.94 -25.18 -8.07
N LEU A 243 15.24 -24.97 -9.20
CA LEU A 243 15.52 -25.69 -10.43
C LEU A 243 16.95 -25.44 -10.91
N LEU A 244 17.41 -24.20 -10.88
CA LEU A 244 18.76 -23.82 -11.28
C LEU A 244 19.81 -24.35 -10.31
N ALA A 245 19.56 -24.27 -9.01
CA ALA A 245 20.44 -24.73 -7.95
C ALA A 245 20.64 -26.26 -7.94
N ASP A 246 19.65 -27.02 -8.38
CA ASP A 246 19.65 -28.49 -8.40
C ASP A 246 20.17 -29.09 -9.72
N LEU A 247 20.72 -28.29 -10.66
CA LEU A 247 21.26 -28.80 -11.91
C LEU A 247 22.45 -29.74 -11.68
N GLU A 248 22.37 -30.96 -12.18
CA GLU A 248 23.43 -31.98 -12.00
C GLU A 248 24.72 -31.66 -12.79
N ASP A 249 24.63 -30.90 -13.87
CA ASP A 249 25.78 -30.55 -14.74
C ASP A 249 25.92 -29.02 -14.88
N TRP A 250 26.38 -28.39 -13.83
CA TRP A 250 26.67 -26.95 -13.79
C TRP A 250 27.73 -26.53 -14.80
N SER A 251 28.69 -27.43 -15.11
CA SER A 251 29.86 -27.11 -15.93
C SER A 251 29.52 -26.78 -17.38
N SER A 252 28.36 -27.28 -17.85
CA SER A 252 27.88 -27.07 -19.23
C SER A 252 26.59 -26.25 -19.32
N ALA A 253 26.03 -25.87 -18.17
CA ALA A 253 24.84 -25.04 -18.10
C ALA A 253 25.21 -23.56 -18.15
N GLU A 254 24.44 -22.78 -18.92
CA GLU A 254 24.51 -21.33 -18.98
C GLU A 254 23.11 -20.76 -18.98
N VAL A 255 22.97 -19.58 -18.45
CA VAL A 255 21.71 -18.83 -18.49
C VAL A 255 21.90 -17.58 -19.35
N ARG A 256 20.90 -17.23 -20.14
CA ARG A 256 20.84 -15.99 -20.91
C ARG A 256 19.74 -15.12 -20.39
N LEU A 257 20.08 -13.91 -19.97
CA LEU A 257 19.14 -12.85 -19.61
C LEU A 257 19.09 -11.82 -20.74
N GLN A 258 17.89 -11.57 -21.26
CA GLN A 258 17.61 -10.49 -22.20
C GLN A 258 16.58 -9.56 -21.61
N ALA A 259 16.80 -8.26 -21.68
CA ALA A 259 15.88 -7.24 -21.22
C ALA A 259 15.86 -6.04 -22.16
N SER A 260 14.68 -5.50 -22.40
CA SER A 260 14.44 -4.28 -23.14
C SER A 260 13.67 -3.30 -22.28
N VAL A 261 14.21 -2.12 -22.11
CA VAL A 261 13.61 -1.03 -21.33
C VAL A 261 13.61 0.25 -22.14
N ARG A 262 12.71 1.16 -21.81
CA ARG A 262 12.66 2.52 -22.38
C ARG A 262 12.79 3.54 -21.26
N LEU A 263 13.56 4.58 -21.52
CA LEU A 263 13.74 5.72 -20.63
C LEU A 263 13.15 6.96 -21.32
N ASP A 264 12.22 7.64 -20.65
CA ASP A 264 11.54 8.83 -21.17
C ASP A 264 11.72 10.02 -20.24
N GLU A 265 12.06 11.18 -20.81
CA GLU A 265 12.08 12.45 -20.07
C GLU A 265 10.64 12.99 -19.99
N ARG A 266 10.05 12.94 -18.81
CA ARG A 266 8.69 13.43 -18.54
C ARG A 266 8.63 14.14 -17.20
N PRO A 267 7.70 15.09 -17.00
CA PRO A 267 7.39 15.56 -15.65
C PRO A 267 6.63 14.50 -14.88
N LEU A 268 6.82 14.47 -13.57
CA LEU A 268 5.98 13.71 -12.65
C LEU A 268 4.68 14.44 -12.40
N ARG A 269 3.57 13.72 -12.43
CA ARG A 269 2.22 14.27 -12.23
C ARG A 269 1.71 13.97 -10.83
N THR A 270 1.11 15.00 -10.21
CA THR A 270 0.30 14.88 -8.99
C THR A 270 -1.08 15.44 -9.29
N LEU A 271 -2.13 14.65 -9.07
CA LEU A 271 -3.51 15.05 -9.31
C LEU A 271 -4.22 15.33 -7.98
N VAL A 272 -4.90 16.46 -7.88
CA VAL A 272 -5.62 16.88 -6.68
C VAL A 272 -7.05 17.26 -7.04
N ALA A 273 -8.02 16.51 -6.52
CA ALA A 273 -9.43 16.86 -6.60
C ALA A 273 -9.91 17.36 -5.23
N THR A 274 -10.60 18.50 -5.19
CA THR A 274 -11.04 19.08 -3.91
C THR A 274 -12.53 19.37 -3.91
N VAL A 275 -13.22 18.86 -2.90
CA VAL A 275 -14.55 19.31 -2.52
C VAL A 275 -14.37 20.48 -1.54
N VAL A 276 -14.66 21.69 -2.01
CA VAL A 276 -14.44 22.94 -1.25
C VAL A 276 -15.40 23.02 -0.08
N GLY A 277 -14.88 23.31 1.10
CA GLY A 277 -15.66 23.46 2.34
C GLY A 277 -16.63 24.62 2.31
N LEU A 278 -17.70 24.52 3.10
CA LEU A 278 -18.76 25.51 3.12
C LEU A 278 -18.46 26.72 4.02
N GLU A 279 -17.83 26.49 5.17
CA GLU A 279 -17.65 27.50 6.22
C GLU A 279 -16.16 27.82 6.49
N GLN A 280 -15.28 26.82 6.27
CA GLN A 280 -13.84 26.92 6.48
C GLN A 280 -13.08 26.37 5.25
N PRO A 281 -13.28 26.93 4.05
CA PRO A 281 -12.69 26.41 2.82
C PRO A 281 -11.17 26.49 2.78
N GLU A 282 -10.56 27.32 3.63
CA GLU A 282 -9.11 27.46 3.78
C GLU A 282 -8.47 26.36 4.64
N GLU A 283 -9.26 25.54 5.30
CA GLU A 283 -8.83 24.35 6.01
C GLU A 283 -9.15 23.11 5.18
N VAL A 284 -8.23 22.14 5.14
CA VAL A 284 -8.39 20.94 4.33
C VAL A 284 -8.01 19.68 5.08
N VAL A 285 -8.79 18.63 4.87
CA VAL A 285 -8.45 17.24 5.20
C VAL A 285 -7.97 16.58 3.91
N SER A 286 -6.82 15.94 3.95
CA SER A 286 -6.22 15.27 2.80
C SER A 286 -6.45 13.77 2.88
N LEU A 287 -6.94 13.19 1.78
CA LEU A 287 -7.02 11.75 1.56
C LEU A 287 -6.09 11.45 0.38
N VAL A 288 -5.18 10.50 0.51
CA VAL A 288 -4.13 10.27 -0.48
C VAL A 288 -4.00 8.79 -0.81
N ALA A 289 -3.68 8.48 -2.06
CA ALA A 289 -3.32 7.14 -2.52
C ALA A 289 -2.25 7.27 -3.61
N HIS A 290 -1.17 6.54 -3.47
CA HIS A 290 -0.15 6.48 -4.52
C HIS A 290 -0.63 5.64 -5.71
N VAL A 291 -0.11 5.98 -6.89
CA VAL A 291 -0.45 5.34 -8.17
C VAL A 291 0.64 4.39 -8.61
N GLN A 292 1.91 4.72 -8.27
CA GLN A 292 3.01 3.83 -8.59
C GLN A 292 2.86 2.51 -7.81
N GLU A 293 3.68 1.57 -8.16
CA GLU A 293 3.66 0.16 -7.87
C GLU A 293 2.73 -0.66 -8.77
N PRO A 294 3.21 -1.81 -9.24
CA PRO A 294 2.47 -2.60 -10.23
C PRO A 294 1.34 -3.42 -9.61
N GLY A 295 1.30 -3.57 -8.29
CA GLY A 295 0.36 -4.44 -7.60
C GLY A 295 -1.09 -4.00 -7.76
N THR A 296 -2.00 -4.95 -7.75
CA THR A 296 -3.43 -4.67 -7.90
C THR A 296 -4.05 -4.28 -6.57
N ASN A 297 -3.61 -4.91 -5.48
CA ASN A 297 -3.94 -4.45 -4.15
C ASN A 297 -3.06 -3.26 -3.79
N ASP A 298 -1.77 -3.35 -4.03
CA ASP A 298 -0.77 -2.31 -3.82
C ASP A 298 -0.35 -1.64 -5.15
N ASN A 299 -0.92 -0.48 -5.59
CA ASN A 299 -1.97 0.23 -4.87
C ASN A 299 -3.13 0.61 -5.82
N ALA A 300 -3.45 -0.25 -6.84
CA ALA A 300 -4.61 0.04 -7.68
C ALA A 300 -5.91 0.05 -6.85
N SER A 301 -5.96 -0.72 -5.74
CA SER A 301 -7.12 -0.75 -4.86
C SER A 301 -7.30 0.58 -4.10
N GLY A 302 -6.22 1.17 -3.59
CA GLY A 302 -6.25 2.49 -2.95
C GLY A 302 -6.63 3.59 -3.93
N VAL A 303 -6.05 3.58 -5.14
CA VAL A 303 -6.44 4.51 -6.22
C VAL A 303 -7.94 4.45 -6.52
N ALA A 304 -8.47 3.25 -6.69
CA ALA A 304 -9.88 3.03 -7.02
C ALA A 304 -10.81 3.40 -5.86
N GLY A 305 -10.45 3.01 -4.64
CA GLY A 305 -11.22 3.35 -3.43
C GLY A 305 -11.29 4.86 -3.19
N LEU A 306 -10.16 5.54 -3.36
CA LEU A 306 -10.08 6.99 -3.22
C LEU A 306 -10.88 7.72 -4.32
N LEU A 307 -10.79 7.24 -5.58
CA LEU A 307 -11.56 7.78 -6.69
C LEU A 307 -13.06 7.64 -6.45
N GLU A 308 -13.53 6.44 -6.16
CA GLU A 308 -14.95 6.22 -5.88
C GLU A 308 -15.41 7.03 -4.67
N GLY A 309 -14.52 7.22 -3.70
CA GLY A 309 -14.73 8.13 -2.57
C GLY A 309 -15.02 9.56 -3.00
N ALA A 310 -14.19 10.14 -3.87
CA ALA A 310 -14.39 11.49 -4.39
C ALA A 310 -15.70 11.63 -5.17
N LEU A 311 -16.00 10.65 -6.03
CA LEU A 311 -17.24 10.61 -6.82
C LEU A 311 -18.47 10.49 -5.92
N THR A 312 -18.40 9.64 -4.91
CA THR A 312 -19.49 9.43 -3.94
C THR A 312 -19.77 10.66 -3.09
N LEU A 313 -18.73 11.31 -2.58
CA LEU A 313 -18.92 12.53 -1.78
C LEU A 313 -19.60 13.62 -2.62
N MET A 314 -19.18 13.80 -3.86
CA MET A 314 -19.81 14.75 -4.78
C MET A 314 -21.28 14.40 -5.01
N ARG A 315 -21.61 13.14 -5.34
CA ARG A 315 -23.01 12.69 -5.53
C ARG A 315 -23.85 12.92 -4.27
N ALA A 316 -23.34 12.51 -3.11
CA ALA A 316 -24.07 12.63 -1.84
C ALA A 316 -24.40 14.10 -1.49
N VAL A 317 -23.50 15.03 -1.80
CA VAL A 317 -23.72 16.47 -1.62
C VAL A 317 -24.77 16.99 -2.63
N ASP A 318 -24.68 16.60 -3.88
CA ASP A 318 -25.61 17.02 -4.95
C ASP A 318 -27.05 16.52 -4.69
N GLU A 319 -27.18 15.28 -4.27
CA GLU A 319 -28.44 14.63 -3.94
C GLU A 319 -28.98 15.06 -2.56
N ARG A 320 -28.20 15.84 -1.82
CA ARG A 320 -28.51 16.29 -0.45
C ARG A 320 -28.64 15.14 0.54
N ALA A 321 -28.04 14.00 0.27
CA ALA A 321 -27.87 12.91 1.21
C ALA A 321 -26.88 13.29 2.32
N LEU A 322 -25.88 14.10 1.96
CA LEU A 322 -24.96 14.77 2.89
C LEU A 322 -24.98 16.29 2.66
N ARG A 323 -24.67 17.03 3.71
CA ARG A 323 -24.31 18.44 3.57
C ARG A 323 -22.86 18.55 3.10
N ARG A 324 -22.55 19.60 2.35
CA ARG A 324 -21.15 19.94 2.05
C ARG A 324 -20.40 20.12 3.37
N PRO A 325 -19.22 19.51 3.54
CA PRO A 325 -18.45 19.60 4.79
C PRO A 325 -18.10 21.04 5.17
N LEU A 326 -17.79 21.29 6.44
CA LEU A 326 -17.33 22.61 6.90
C LEU A 326 -16.00 22.98 6.26
N ARG A 327 -15.04 22.05 6.29
CA ARG A 327 -13.69 22.15 5.73
C ARG A 327 -13.64 21.49 4.36
N SER A 328 -12.67 21.88 3.56
CA SER A 328 -12.38 21.22 2.30
C SER A 328 -11.90 19.79 2.52
N ILE A 329 -12.15 18.91 1.54
CA ILE A 329 -11.56 17.58 1.46
C ILE A 329 -10.82 17.50 0.13
N SER A 330 -9.52 17.24 0.15
CA SER A 330 -8.70 17.00 -1.02
C SER A 330 -8.39 15.52 -1.16
N PHE A 331 -8.56 14.99 -2.37
CA PHE A 331 -8.20 13.66 -2.79
C PHE A 331 -6.97 13.79 -3.68
N ILE A 332 -5.91 13.03 -3.38
CA ILE A 332 -4.57 13.21 -3.95
C ILE A 332 -4.11 11.89 -4.55
N TRP A 333 -3.64 11.92 -5.80
CA TRP A 333 -3.05 10.77 -6.50
C TRP A 333 -1.71 11.16 -7.08
N GLY A 334 -0.74 10.26 -7.07
CA GLY A 334 0.56 10.45 -7.70
C GLY A 334 1.57 9.40 -7.25
N ASP A 335 2.84 9.77 -7.24
CA ASP A 335 3.93 8.94 -6.74
C ASP A 335 3.96 8.96 -5.21
N GLU A 336 4.21 7.83 -4.61
CA GLU A 336 4.26 7.66 -3.15
C GLU A 336 5.23 8.66 -2.52
N TYR A 337 4.92 9.18 -1.35
CA TYR A 337 5.62 10.28 -0.68
C TYR A 337 5.69 11.57 -1.52
N THR A 338 6.09 11.46 -2.81
CA THR A 338 6.31 12.63 -3.67
C THR A 338 5.02 13.40 -3.91
N ALA A 339 3.90 12.73 -4.16
CA ALA A 339 2.61 13.41 -4.38
C ALA A 339 2.17 14.19 -3.14
N SER A 340 2.34 13.59 -1.98
CA SER A 340 2.05 14.22 -0.69
C SER A 340 2.92 15.44 -0.44
N SER A 341 4.23 15.32 -0.67
CA SER A 341 5.19 16.43 -0.57
C SER A 341 4.86 17.56 -1.54
N VAL A 342 4.61 17.23 -2.82
CA VAL A 342 4.22 18.20 -3.86
C VAL A 342 2.91 18.90 -3.50
N PHE A 343 1.92 18.17 -3.02
CA PHE A 343 0.67 18.79 -2.55
C PHE A 343 0.92 19.79 -1.42
N LEU A 344 1.69 19.41 -0.41
CA LEU A 344 2.00 20.24 0.75
C LEU A 344 2.77 21.53 0.36
N ASP A 345 3.66 21.44 -0.63
CA ASP A 345 4.42 22.60 -1.13
C ASP A 345 3.58 23.55 -1.98
N HIS A 346 2.46 23.08 -2.54
CA HIS A 346 1.66 23.86 -3.50
C HIS A 346 0.25 24.22 -3.00
N THR A 347 -0.16 23.71 -1.85
CA THR A 347 -1.47 24.09 -1.27
C THR A 347 -1.35 25.40 -0.49
N GLU A 348 -2.35 26.28 -0.67
CA GLU A 348 -2.50 27.48 0.16
C GLU A 348 -3.41 27.21 1.37
N ARG A 349 -4.02 26.03 1.44
CA ARG A 349 -4.91 25.62 2.51
C ARG A 349 -4.11 25.07 3.69
N ARG A 350 -4.59 25.33 4.89
CA ARG A 350 -4.05 24.70 6.10
C ARG A 350 -4.52 23.25 6.17
N VAL A 351 -3.61 22.31 6.04
CA VAL A 351 -3.92 20.90 6.21
C VAL A 351 -4.14 20.61 7.70
N VAL A 352 -5.32 20.09 8.03
CA VAL A 352 -5.75 19.79 9.41
C VAL A 352 -5.35 18.38 9.81
N ALA A 353 -5.49 17.43 8.88
CA ALA A 353 -5.14 16.03 9.04
C ALA A 353 -5.04 15.37 7.66
N ALA A 354 -4.37 14.24 7.58
CA ALA A 354 -4.30 13.40 6.40
C ALA A 354 -4.63 11.93 6.74
N ILE A 355 -5.17 11.21 5.75
CA ILE A 355 -5.37 9.76 5.83
C ILE A 355 -4.90 9.17 4.50
N ALA A 356 -3.91 8.29 4.55
CA ALA A 356 -3.47 7.52 3.40
C ALA A 356 -4.38 6.30 3.19
N ALA A 357 -4.61 5.98 1.93
CA ALA A 357 -5.40 4.85 1.48
C ALA A 357 -4.51 3.94 0.64
N ASP A 358 -4.04 2.87 1.25
CA ASP A 358 -3.09 1.96 0.67
C ASP A 358 -3.58 0.53 0.86
N MET A 359 -3.45 -0.32 -0.17
CA MET A 359 -3.88 -1.72 -0.10
C MET A 359 -5.32 -1.87 0.45
N MET A 360 -6.28 -1.18 -0.17
CA MET A 360 -7.63 -1.01 0.38
C MET A 360 -8.57 -2.20 0.16
N GLY A 361 -8.16 -3.23 -0.58
CA GLY A 361 -9.09 -4.27 -1.03
C GLY A 361 -8.63 -5.71 -0.85
N ASN A 362 -7.63 -5.99 -0.04
CA ASN A 362 -7.08 -7.34 0.06
C ASN A 362 -8.10 -8.35 0.58
N SER A 363 -8.11 -9.54 -0.04
CA SER A 363 -9.09 -10.59 0.25
C SER A 363 -8.79 -11.33 1.55
N PRO A 364 -9.66 -11.24 2.58
CA PRO A 364 -9.47 -11.98 3.83
C PRO A 364 -9.42 -13.50 3.63
N THR A 365 -10.12 -14.01 2.62
CA THR A 365 -10.18 -15.45 2.36
C THR A 365 -8.94 -15.98 1.67
N GLU A 366 -8.25 -15.16 0.87
CA GLU A 366 -7.07 -15.56 0.11
C GLU A 366 -5.78 -15.28 0.87
N THR A 367 -5.71 -14.20 1.63
CA THR A 367 -4.49 -13.73 2.29
C THR A 367 -4.56 -13.75 3.81
N GLY A 368 -5.76 -13.80 4.38
CA GLY A 368 -5.97 -13.64 5.81
C GLY A 368 -5.96 -12.18 6.27
N ALA A 369 -5.91 -11.23 5.33
CA ALA A 369 -5.86 -9.81 5.63
C ALA A 369 -7.10 -9.30 6.35
N VAL A 370 -6.93 -8.25 7.12
CA VAL A 370 -8.00 -7.47 7.72
C VAL A 370 -7.73 -5.99 7.46
N CYS A 371 -8.80 -5.18 7.38
CA CYS A 371 -8.66 -3.74 7.27
C CYS A 371 -8.04 -3.17 8.55
N LEU A 372 -6.90 -2.50 8.44
CA LEU A 372 -6.12 -1.97 9.54
C LEU A 372 -6.12 -0.44 9.54
N LEU A 373 -6.21 0.12 10.74
CA LEU A 373 -5.77 1.47 11.01
C LEU A 373 -4.34 1.42 11.55
N GLU A 374 -3.38 1.90 10.78
CA GLU A 374 -2.12 2.33 11.37
C GLU A 374 -2.32 3.71 11.98
N ARG A 375 -2.17 3.79 13.29
CA ARG A 375 -2.28 5.09 13.97
C ARG A 375 -1.05 5.93 13.66
N GLY A 376 -1.23 7.24 13.57
CA GLY A 376 -0.07 8.14 13.62
C GLY A 376 0.71 7.94 14.93
N PRO A 377 2.01 8.33 14.98
CA PRO A 377 2.84 8.11 16.15
C PRO A 377 2.20 8.63 17.43
N ASP A 378 1.94 7.71 18.33
CA ASP A 378 1.39 7.93 19.67
C ASP A 378 2.29 7.20 20.71
N PRO A 379 1.97 7.24 22.02
CA PRO A 379 2.76 6.51 23.00
C PRO A 379 2.87 5.00 22.74
N GLY A 380 1.93 4.39 21.99
CA GLY A 380 1.98 2.98 21.58
C GLY A 380 3.11 2.67 20.62
N ALA A 381 3.52 3.61 19.77
CA ALA A 381 4.69 3.44 18.89
C ALA A 381 6.02 3.37 19.66
N ARG A 382 6.06 3.97 20.85
CA ARG A 382 7.24 3.92 21.75
C ARG A 382 7.17 2.78 22.76
N TRP A 383 5.96 2.51 23.27
CA TRP A 383 5.68 1.52 24.29
C TRP A 383 4.69 0.49 23.74
N VAL A 384 5.22 -0.44 22.96
CA VAL A 384 4.39 -1.50 22.35
C VAL A 384 4.00 -2.47 23.45
N LEU A 385 2.73 -2.42 23.83
CA LEU A 385 2.14 -3.24 24.89
C LEU A 385 0.85 -3.86 24.35
N PRO A 386 0.45 -5.06 24.80
CA PRO A 386 -0.82 -5.64 24.38
C PRO A 386 -1.99 -4.65 24.55
N PRO A 387 -2.97 -4.58 23.63
CA PRO A 387 -3.06 -5.40 22.42
C PRO A 387 -2.30 -4.82 21.21
N ASP A 388 -1.48 -3.78 21.40
CA ASP A 388 -0.65 -3.26 20.33
C ASP A 388 0.44 -4.27 19.97
N GLU A 389 0.50 -4.61 18.71
CA GLU A 389 1.54 -5.46 18.11
C GLU A 389 1.92 -4.87 16.77
N HIS A 390 3.17 -5.01 16.37
CA HIS A 390 3.59 -4.69 15.02
C HIS A 390 3.19 -5.80 14.05
N THR A 391 2.95 -5.40 12.81
CA THR A 391 2.71 -6.35 11.73
C THR A 391 4.01 -7.06 11.33
N ALA A 392 3.91 -8.11 10.55
CA ALA A 392 5.10 -8.77 10.01
C ALA A 392 5.82 -7.94 8.94
N TRP A 393 5.22 -6.85 8.48
CA TRP A 393 5.87 -5.89 7.58
C TRP A 393 7.10 -5.24 8.26
N GLY A 394 6.99 -4.95 9.54
CA GLY A 394 8.06 -4.36 10.32
C GLY A 394 7.74 -2.94 10.78
N VAL A 395 8.76 -2.22 11.21
CA VAL A 395 8.61 -0.86 11.72
C VAL A 395 9.77 0.01 11.26
N GLY A 396 9.46 1.20 10.75
CA GLY A 396 10.42 2.22 10.41
C GLY A 396 11.09 2.87 11.63
N GLU A 397 12.06 3.72 11.39
CA GLU A 397 12.73 4.50 12.45
C GLU A 397 11.83 5.66 12.89
N LEU A 398 11.33 5.60 14.13
CA LEU A 398 10.46 6.62 14.67
C LEU A 398 11.25 7.90 15.01
N ASP A 399 10.93 9.00 14.33
CA ASP A 399 11.37 10.34 14.76
C ASP A 399 10.48 10.79 15.94
N PRO A 400 11.06 11.07 17.12
CA PRO A 400 10.30 11.54 18.28
C PRO A 400 9.48 12.83 18.04
N ASP A 401 9.88 13.66 17.09
CA ASP A 401 9.17 14.89 16.72
C ASP A 401 7.87 14.59 15.93
N TRP A 402 7.70 13.38 15.43
CA TRP A 402 6.47 12.94 14.76
C TRP A 402 5.36 12.54 15.74
N ILE A 403 5.67 12.41 17.03
CA ILE A 403 4.65 12.12 18.06
C ILE A 403 3.76 13.35 18.26
N LEU A 404 2.72 13.45 17.46
CA LEU A 404 1.80 14.58 17.42
C LEU A 404 0.50 14.23 18.14
N PRO A 405 0.26 14.74 19.35
CA PRO A 405 -0.99 14.47 20.06
C PRO A 405 -2.19 15.03 19.29
N SER A 406 -2.97 14.15 18.71
CA SER A 406 -4.19 14.47 17.98
C SER A 406 -5.30 13.46 18.30
N GLY A 407 -6.53 13.80 17.97
CA GLY A 407 -7.66 12.87 18.06
C GLY A 407 -7.94 12.16 16.73
N LEU A 408 -7.03 12.19 15.75
CA LEU A 408 -7.27 11.63 14.43
C LEU A 408 -7.54 10.13 14.50
N ALA A 409 -6.69 9.36 15.17
CA ALA A 409 -6.86 7.91 15.33
C ALA A 409 -8.19 7.55 15.98
N VAL A 410 -8.67 8.37 16.95
CA VAL A 410 -9.99 8.18 17.56
C VAL A 410 -11.11 8.30 16.53
N ILE A 411 -11.03 9.30 15.62
CA ILE A 411 -12.05 9.51 14.59
C ILE A 411 -12.00 8.40 13.54
N VAL A 412 -10.81 7.99 13.10
CA VAL A 412 -10.64 6.92 12.09
C VAL A 412 -11.11 5.57 12.64
N ARG A 413 -10.68 5.22 13.86
CA ARG A 413 -11.18 4.01 14.56
C ARG A 413 -12.69 4.01 14.67
N MET A 414 -13.26 5.15 15.06
CA MET A 414 -14.71 5.27 15.17
C MET A 414 -15.43 5.05 13.84
N ALA A 415 -14.85 5.50 12.73
CA ALA A 415 -15.38 5.23 11.39
C ALA A 415 -15.38 3.74 11.06
N LEU A 416 -14.29 3.04 11.35
CA LEU A 416 -14.18 1.59 11.18
C LEU A 416 -15.22 0.84 12.00
N VAL A 417 -15.34 1.18 13.28
CA VAL A 417 -16.33 0.57 14.19
C VAL A 417 -17.76 0.84 13.72
N ASP A 418 -18.07 2.07 13.32
CA ASP A 418 -19.41 2.44 12.87
C ASP A 418 -19.82 1.69 11.59
N VAL A 419 -18.89 1.50 10.66
CA VAL A 419 -19.12 0.69 9.45
C VAL A 419 -19.30 -0.78 9.83
N GLY A 420 -18.44 -1.34 10.69
CA GLY A 420 -18.56 -2.72 11.18
C GLY A 420 -19.86 -3.00 11.92
N LEU A 421 -20.39 -2.02 12.67
CA LEU A 421 -21.71 -2.12 13.32
C LEU A 421 -22.88 -2.08 12.31
N ALA A 422 -22.69 -1.39 11.18
CA ALA A 422 -23.70 -1.31 10.13
C ALA A 422 -23.71 -2.53 9.20
N VAL A 423 -22.58 -3.21 9.06
CA VAL A 423 -22.41 -4.34 8.13
C VAL A 423 -21.91 -5.56 8.89
N GLU A 424 -22.83 -6.47 9.18
CA GLU A 424 -22.53 -7.70 9.92
C GLU A 424 -21.35 -8.49 9.28
N GLY A 425 -20.42 -8.92 10.13
CA GLY A 425 -19.28 -9.74 9.74
C GLY A 425 -18.19 -9.01 8.96
N TRP A 426 -18.12 -7.69 8.99
CA TRP A 426 -16.94 -6.94 8.60
C TRP A 426 -16.10 -6.63 9.84
N GLU A 427 -14.84 -6.99 9.75
CA GLU A 427 -13.86 -6.84 10.83
C GLU A 427 -12.78 -5.85 10.43
N SER A 428 -12.28 -5.11 11.40
CA SER A 428 -11.15 -4.21 11.26
C SER A 428 -10.34 -4.22 12.55
N ALA A 429 -9.09 -3.83 12.46
CA ALA A 429 -8.20 -3.75 13.61
C ALA A 429 -7.34 -2.48 13.56
N GLU A 430 -6.44 -2.32 14.50
CA GLU A 430 -5.46 -1.24 14.52
C GLU A 430 -4.14 -1.70 15.09
N HIS A 431 -3.08 -0.98 14.73
CA HIS A 431 -1.74 -1.18 15.27
C HIS A 431 -1.02 0.18 15.47
N PRO A 432 0.08 0.22 16.24
CA PRO A 432 0.88 1.43 16.38
C PRO A 432 1.54 1.78 15.03
N TRP A 433 2.05 2.99 14.93
CA TRP A 433 2.75 3.47 13.75
C TRP A 433 3.93 2.55 13.39
N GLU A 434 4.04 2.22 12.12
CA GLU A 434 5.11 1.47 11.48
C GLU A 434 5.80 2.30 10.38
N GLY A 435 5.02 3.18 9.73
CA GLY A 435 5.46 4.02 8.62
C GLY A 435 5.43 3.29 7.29
N GLY A 436 6.06 3.86 6.29
CA GLY A 436 6.24 3.19 5.00
C GLY A 436 5.18 3.53 3.96
N SER A 437 4.37 4.61 4.13
CA SER A 437 3.44 5.10 3.11
C SER A 437 3.25 6.62 3.18
N ASP A 438 2.42 7.17 2.32
CA ASP A 438 2.16 8.60 2.10
C ASP A 438 1.91 9.44 3.36
N HIS A 439 1.38 8.83 4.43
CA HIS A 439 1.08 9.54 5.67
C HIS A 439 2.34 10.09 6.37
N ASP A 440 3.50 9.49 6.14
CA ASP A 440 4.78 9.91 6.73
C ASP A 440 5.19 11.33 6.29
N GLU A 441 4.90 11.72 5.05
CA GLU A 441 5.18 13.08 4.56
C GLU A 441 4.40 14.15 5.34
N PHE A 442 3.18 13.85 5.75
CA PHE A 442 2.39 14.74 6.59
C PHE A 442 2.93 14.79 8.02
N LEU A 443 3.28 13.64 8.58
CA LEU A 443 3.89 13.53 9.92
C LEU A 443 5.20 14.32 9.98
N GLY A 444 6.07 14.18 8.99
CA GLY A 444 7.33 14.94 8.86
C GLY A 444 7.14 16.44 8.76
N ARG A 445 5.95 16.93 8.39
CA ARG A 445 5.56 18.33 8.36
C ARG A 445 4.77 18.77 9.60
N GLY A 446 4.67 17.93 10.62
CA GLY A 446 3.93 18.23 11.85
C GLY A 446 2.40 18.23 11.67
N ILE A 447 1.88 17.48 10.72
CA ILE A 447 0.45 17.34 10.43
C ILE A 447 0.00 15.95 10.90
N PRO A 448 -1.04 15.82 11.73
CA PRO A 448 -1.57 14.53 12.12
C PRO A 448 -1.98 13.70 10.91
N ALA A 449 -1.47 12.47 10.81
CA ALA A 449 -1.79 11.56 9.73
C ALA A 449 -1.94 10.13 10.22
N ALA A 450 -2.62 9.31 9.43
CA ALA A 450 -2.87 7.89 9.69
C ALA A 450 -2.97 7.16 8.34
N LEU A 451 -2.82 5.83 8.39
CA LEU A 451 -2.94 4.97 7.23
C LEU A 451 -4.12 4.01 7.41
N LEU A 452 -4.89 3.79 6.36
CA LEU A 452 -5.80 2.66 6.22
C LEU A 452 -5.24 1.72 5.17
N TRP A 453 -5.07 0.45 5.55
CA TRP A 453 -4.51 -0.57 4.68
C TRP A 453 -5.02 -1.98 5.05
N HIS A 454 -4.61 -3.00 4.31
CA HIS A 454 -4.92 -4.39 4.64
C HIS A 454 -3.64 -5.20 4.77
N PHE A 455 -3.53 -5.96 5.87
CA PHE A 455 -2.41 -6.88 6.10
C PHE A 455 -2.88 -8.05 6.99
N PRO A 456 -2.26 -9.26 6.95
CA PRO A 456 -1.10 -9.64 6.13
C PRO A 456 -1.42 -9.82 4.64
N ASP A 457 -0.40 -9.72 3.80
CA ASP A 457 -0.48 -10.03 2.39
C ASP A 457 0.76 -10.79 1.91
N PHE A 458 0.61 -12.09 1.63
CA PHE A 458 1.72 -12.89 1.12
C PHE A 458 2.08 -12.56 -0.33
N ALA A 459 1.21 -11.89 -1.06
CA ALA A 459 1.44 -11.45 -2.43
C ALA A 459 2.10 -10.07 -2.52
N TYR A 460 2.21 -9.35 -1.40
CA TYR A 460 2.80 -8.01 -1.31
C TYR A 460 4.16 -7.94 -2.00
N HIS A 461 4.35 -6.93 -2.82
CA HIS A 461 5.56 -6.70 -3.62
C HIS A 461 6.00 -7.92 -4.42
N THR A 462 5.05 -8.61 -5.06
CA THR A 462 5.32 -9.69 -6.00
C THR A 462 4.43 -9.64 -7.24
N ASN A 463 4.78 -10.46 -8.25
CA ASN A 463 3.92 -10.66 -9.43
C ASN A 463 2.56 -11.30 -9.09
N LEU A 464 2.40 -11.84 -7.88
CA LEU A 464 1.14 -12.47 -7.44
C LEU A 464 0.09 -11.45 -7.04
N ASP A 465 0.46 -10.21 -6.71
CA ASP A 465 -0.50 -9.16 -6.40
C ASP A 465 -1.30 -8.77 -7.65
N ARG A 466 -2.39 -9.49 -7.87
CA ARG A 466 -3.29 -9.40 -9.02
C ARG A 466 -4.74 -9.35 -8.56
N LEU A 467 -5.63 -9.09 -9.51
CA LEU A 467 -7.07 -8.89 -9.31
C LEU A 467 -7.74 -10.00 -8.48
N ASP A 468 -7.26 -11.25 -8.55
CA ASP A 468 -7.79 -12.38 -7.81
C ASP A 468 -7.62 -12.26 -6.28
N PHE A 469 -6.72 -11.40 -5.83
CA PHE A 469 -6.49 -11.12 -4.40
C PHE A 469 -7.23 -9.90 -3.88
N VAL A 470 -7.96 -9.17 -4.74
CA VAL A 470 -8.79 -8.04 -4.33
C VAL A 470 -10.23 -8.48 -4.14
N ASP A 471 -10.78 -8.24 -2.95
CA ASP A 471 -12.17 -8.51 -2.60
C ASP A 471 -13.02 -7.23 -2.72
N SER A 472 -14.08 -7.31 -3.51
CA SER A 472 -14.96 -6.16 -3.76
C SER A 472 -15.69 -5.64 -2.52
N ARG A 473 -15.95 -6.52 -1.53
CA ARG A 473 -16.58 -6.13 -0.27
C ARG A 473 -15.61 -5.39 0.63
N GLU A 474 -14.36 -5.86 0.71
CA GLU A 474 -13.32 -5.19 1.49
C GLU A 474 -13.02 -3.80 0.91
N LEU A 475 -12.77 -3.70 -0.40
CA LEU A 475 -12.57 -2.43 -1.09
C LEU A 475 -13.74 -1.45 -0.86
N TYR A 476 -14.97 -1.95 -0.95
CA TYR A 476 -16.15 -1.15 -0.71
C TYR A 476 -16.23 -0.61 0.71
N LEU A 477 -16.04 -1.47 1.73
CA LEU A 477 -16.23 -1.11 3.13
C LEU A 477 -15.08 -0.25 3.67
N SER A 478 -13.86 -0.53 3.26
CA SER A 478 -12.69 0.30 3.59
C SER A 478 -12.81 1.71 2.97
N SER A 479 -13.30 1.81 1.72
CA SER A 479 -13.57 3.10 1.07
C SER A 479 -14.68 3.89 1.81
N VAL A 480 -15.73 3.22 2.26
CA VAL A 480 -16.76 3.85 3.10
C VAL A 480 -16.16 4.34 4.42
N ALA A 481 -15.32 3.52 5.08
CA ALA A 481 -14.68 3.90 6.34
C ALA A 481 -13.73 5.10 6.16
N LEU A 482 -12.93 5.12 5.09
CA LEU A 482 -12.07 6.24 4.72
C LEU A 482 -12.88 7.54 4.58
N LEU A 483 -13.99 7.50 3.84
CA LEU A 483 -14.87 8.65 3.67
C LEU A 483 -15.56 9.08 4.97
N CYS A 484 -16.02 8.12 5.78
CA CYS A 484 -16.59 8.41 7.09
C CYS A 484 -15.58 9.13 7.99
N ALA A 485 -14.32 8.69 7.98
CA ALA A 485 -13.22 9.30 8.72
C ALA A 485 -12.92 10.72 8.19
N GLY A 486 -12.71 10.87 6.89
CA GLY A 486 -12.45 12.15 6.24
C GLY A 486 -13.58 13.16 6.49
N CYS A 487 -14.85 12.76 6.35
CA CYS A 487 -16.01 13.57 6.69
C CYS A 487 -16.10 13.85 8.18
N GLY A 488 -15.76 12.89 9.04
CA GLY A 488 -15.73 13.03 10.50
C GLY A 488 -14.77 14.13 10.96
N VAL A 489 -13.65 14.29 10.28
CA VAL A 489 -12.70 15.39 10.52
C VAL A 489 -13.18 16.68 9.84
N ALA A 490 -13.53 16.62 8.56
CA ALA A 490 -13.85 17.81 7.77
C ALA A 490 -15.17 18.50 8.20
N ASP A 491 -16.15 17.74 8.66
CA ASP A 491 -17.44 18.26 9.14
C ASP A 491 -17.62 18.10 10.67
N ALA A 492 -16.51 18.03 11.43
CA ALA A 492 -16.56 17.95 12.89
C ALA A 492 -17.31 19.14 13.48
N ARG A 493 -18.28 18.87 14.37
CA ARG A 493 -19.18 19.85 14.96
C ARG A 493 -19.21 19.74 16.48
N PRO A 494 -19.66 20.80 17.21
CA PRO A 494 -19.74 20.77 18.68
C PRO A 494 -20.50 19.56 19.24
N GLN A 495 -21.51 19.07 18.55
CA GLN A 495 -22.29 17.90 18.95
C GLN A 495 -21.51 16.59 18.90
N ASP A 496 -20.48 16.51 18.07
CA ASP A 496 -19.66 15.30 17.90
C ASP A 496 -18.63 15.16 19.03
N LEU A 497 -18.30 16.26 19.70
CA LEU A 497 -17.21 16.33 20.67
C LEU A 497 -17.38 15.35 21.82
N GLU A 498 -18.60 15.23 22.36
CA GLU A 498 -18.88 14.35 23.52
C GLU A 498 -18.49 12.90 23.18
N ARG A 499 -18.91 12.41 22.00
CA ARG A 499 -18.63 11.07 21.54
C ARG A 499 -17.13 10.83 21.31
N TYR A 500 -16.45 11.79 20.70
CA TYR A 500 -14.99 11.70 20.48
C TYR A 500 -14.22 11.68 21.81
N ILE A 501 -14.63 12.50 22.77
CA ILE A 501 -14.01 12.54 24.10
C ILE A 501 -14.27 11.24 24.88
N GLU A 502 -15.47 10.68 24.81
CA GLU A 502 -15.78 9.39 25.47
C GLU A 502 -14.88 8.28 24.93
N SER A 503 -14.73 8.17 23.61
CA SER A 503 -13.83 7.19 22.96
C SER A 503 -12.37 7.39 23.38
N LEU A 504 -11.88 8.64 23.36
CA LEU A 504 -10.52 8.97 23.79
C LEU A 504 -10.26 8.61 25.26
N LEU A 505 -11.22 8.90 26.14
CA LEU A 505 -11.07 8.59 27.56
C LEU A 505 -11.13 7.08 27.83
N HIS A 506 -11.95 6.36 27.08
CA HIS A 506 -11.98 4.90 27.15
C HIS A 506 -10.63 4.31 26.76
N GLU A 507 -10.09 4.68 25.62
CA GLU A 507 -8.77 4.26 25.16
C GLU A 507 -7.67 4.56 26.19
N ARG A 508 -7.62 5.80 26.67
CA ARG A 508 -6.65 6.18 27.71
C ARG A 508 -6.75 5.29 28.94
N TYR A 509 -7.98 4.99 29.41
CA TYR A 509 -8.20 4.19 30.59
C TYR A 509 -7.70 2.75 30.40
N GLU A 510 -8.07 2.15 29.28
CA GLU A 510 -7.62 0.78 28.92
C GLU A 510 -6.09 0.71 28.83
N ARG A 511 -5.46 1.62 28.10
CA ARG A 511 -4.01 1.63 27.94
C ARG A 511 -3.26 1.88 29.24
N GLN A 512 -3.76 2.72 30.12
CA GLN A 512 -3.18 2.92 31.45
C GLN A 512 -3.36 1.68 32.35
N GLY A 513 -4.46 0.95 32.19
CA GLY A 513 -4.68 -0.33 32.86
C GLY A 513 -3.65 -1.38 32.42
N ILE A 514 -3.42 -1.51 31.13
CA ILE A 514 -2.45 -2.43 30.53
C ILE A 514 -1.02 -2.12 30.99
N VAL A 515 -0.62 -0.85 31.08
CA VAL A 515 0.69 -0.47 31.64
C VAL A 515 0.90 -1.05 33.04
N VAL A 516 -0.17 -1.07 33.85
CA VAL A 516 -0.12 -1.66 35.20
C VAL A 516 -0.08 -3.18 35.16
N GLU A 517 -0.87 -3.81 34.30
CA GLU A 517 -0.95 -5.27 34.17
C GLU A 517 0.35 -5.88 33.65
N GLU A 518 0.97 -5.22 32.68
CA GLU A 518 2.23 -5.63 32.06
C GLU A 518 3.48 -5.17 32.84
N GLU A 519 3.30 -4.57 34.02
CA GLU A 519 4.40 -4.03 34.84
C GLU A 519 5.35 -3.10 34.04
N ALA A 520 4.80 -2.39 33.03
CA ALA A 520 5.56 -1.48 32.19
C ALA A 520 6.02 -0.22 32.95
N PRO A 521 7.01 0.52 32.45
CA PRO A 521 7.49 1.73 33.12
C PRO A 521 6.37 2.74 33.38
N GLU A 522 6.36 3.36 34.58
CA GLU A 522 5.37 4.40 34.96
C GLU A 522 5.32 5.55 33.92
N GLU A 523 6.44 5.81 33.24
CA GLU A 523 6.55 6.80 32.14
C GLU A 523 5.53 6.51 31.02
N ALA A 524 5.27 5.26 30.68
CA ALA A 524 4.29 4.89 29.67
C ALA A 524 2.87 5.37 30.04
N ALA A 525 2.46 5.16 31.31
CA ALA A 525 1.16 5.64 31.77
C ALA A 525 1.07 7.17 31.79
N LEU A 526 2.16 7.87 32.13
CA LEU A 526 2.23 9.32 32.09
C LEU A 526 2.11 9.84 30.66
N ASN A 527 2.85 9.24 29.72
CA ASN A 527 2.81 9.61 28.31
C ASN A 527 1.39 9.46 27.73
N TRP A 528 0.69 8.38 28.02
CA TRP A 528 -0.72 8.22 27.62
C TRP A 528 -1.63 9.27 28.24
N GLY A 529 -1.38 9.67 29.48
CA GLY A 529 -2.13 10.74 30.16
C GLY A 529 -1.92 12.12 29.53
N GLU A 530 -0.69 12.44 29.19
CA GLU A 530 -0.33 13.70 28.52
C GLU A 530 -0.85 13.75 27.09
N TRP A 531 -0.67 12.66 26.34
CA TRP A 531 -1.18 12.50 24.98
C TRP A 531 -2.69 12.70 24.91
N ALA A 532 -3.44 11.98 25.75
CA ALA A 532 -4.90 12.11 25.80
C ALA A 532 -5.36 13.53 26.18
N THR A 533 -4.60 14.22 27.03
CA THR A 533 -4.91 15.61 27.39
C THR A 533 -4.73 16.56 26.20
N ALA A 534 -3.69 16.37 25.40
CA ALA A 534 -3.42 17.18 24.22
C ALA A 534 -4.37 16.79 23.05
N ALA A 535 -4.63 15.50 22.82
CA ALA A 535 -5.61 15.02 21.85
C ALA A 535 -7.02 15.57 22.14
N ARG A 536 -7.41 15.64 23.41
CA ARG A 536 -8.69 16.27 23.80
C ARG A 536 -8.77 17.74 23.40
N ARG A 537 -7.67 18.49 23.53
CA ARG A 537 -7.64 19.91 23.11
C ARG A 537 -7.77 20.03 21.60
N TRP A 538 -7.09 19.15 20.86
CA TRP A 538 -7.18 19.10 19.41
C TRP A 538 -8.62 18.81 18.95
N LEU A 539 -9.30 17.80 19.53
CA LEU A 539 -10.70 17.47 19.25
C LEU A 539 -11.64 18.64 19.58
N ALA A 540 -11.41 19.31 20.70
CA ALA A 540 -12.23 20.47 21.09
C ALA A 540 -12.06 21.63 20.10
N ALA A 541 -10.83 21.94 19.67
CA ALA A 541 -10.58 22.96 18.66
C ALA A 541 -11.19 22.58 17.30
N LEU A 542 -11.04 21.31 16.88
CA LEU A 542 -11.62 20.80 15.64
C LEU A 542 -13.15 20.98 15.61
N CYS A 543 -13.83 20.60 16.70
CA CYS A 543 -15.29 20.62 16.80
C CYS A 543 -15.87 22.03 17.05
N SER A 544 -15.11 22.95 17.66
CA SER A 544 -15.56 24.33 17.88
C SER A 544 -15.44 25.20 16.64
N GLY A 545 -14.66 24.77 15.67
CA GLY A 545 -14.28 25.58 14.50
C GLY A 545 -13.30 26.71 14.85
N GLU A 546 -12.74 26.70 16.07
CA GLU A 546 -11.65 27.60 16.44
C GLU A 546 -10.37 27.09 15.78
N SER A 547 -9.75 27.92 14.94
CA SER A 547 -8.44 27.63 14.38
C SER A 547 -7.46 27.42 15.54
N SER A 548 -6.98 26.19 15.74
CA SER A 548 -5.89 25.94 16.67
C SER A 548 -4.66 26.68 16.13
N ARG A 549 -4.31 27.80 16.78
CA ARG A 549 -3.13 28.58 16.52
C ARG A 549 -1.89 27.88 17.06
#